data_fa3ec3aa3cf6335761e19dcc722df83d
#
_entry.id   fa3ec3aa3cf6335761e19dcc722df83d
#
_cell.length_a   1.000
_cell.length_b   1.000
_cell.length_c   1.000
_cell.angle_alpha   90.00
_cell.angle_beta   90.00
_cell.angle_gamma   90.00
#
_symmetry.space_group_name_H-M   'P 1'
#
loop_
_entity.id
_entity.type
_entity.pdbx_description
1 polymer ?
#
loop_
_entity_poly.entity_id
_entity_poly.type
_entity_poly.pdbx_seq_one_letter_code
_entity_poly.pdbx_strand_id
1 'polypeptide(L)'
;MTNKMTAQEIIQFIGNAEKKTAVKVTFEGELAGAKPESVIQLGNVLFGDWAAIAPLLANLTENTDYVVAQDGRNSAVPLLDKREINARIEPGAVIRDQVEIGANAVIMMGAVINIGAEIGAGTMIDMGAILGGRAIVGE
;
A
#
# COMPACT_ATOMS: atom_id res chain seq x y z
N MET A 1 17.27 -9.47 15.15
CA MET A 1 17.30 -10.11 13.83
C MET A 1 15.90 -10.36 13.37
N THR A 2 15.55 -9.76 12.30
CA THR A 2 14.28 -10.01 11.65
C THR A 2 14.28 -11.41 11.03
N ASN A 3 13.18 -12.12 11.20
CA ASN A 3 13.00 -13.44 10.64
C ASN A 3 12.71 -13.26 9.14
N LYS A 4 13.79 -13.22 8.37
CA LYS A 4 13.73 -12.93 6.94
C LYS A 4 13.09 -14.08 6.19
N MET A 5 12.05 -13.80 5.42
CA MET A 5 11.43 -14.79 4.56
C MET A 5 12.37 -15.24 3.44
N THR A 6 12.37 -16.53 3.18
CA THR A 6 13.06 -17.09 2.01
C THR A 6 12.37 -16.64 0.71
N ALA A 7 13.05 -16.83 -0.42
CA ALA A 7 12.45 -16.52 -1.72
C ALA A 7 11.16 -17.32 -1.96
N GLN A 8 11.12 -18.58 -1.54
CA GLN A 8 9.91 -19.40 -1.68
C GLN A 8 8.77 -18.93 -0.79
N GLU A 9 9.07 -18.52 0.44
CA GLU A 9 8.07 -17.96 1.35
C GLU A 9 7.48 -16.66 0.81
N ILE A 10 8.29 -15.81 0.19
CA ILE A 10 7.80 -14.58 -0.46
C ILE A 10 6.89 -14.92 -1.65
N ILE A 11 7.28 -15.87 -2.48
CA ILE A 11 6.47 -16.31 -3.61
C ILE A 11 5.12 -16.86 -3.13
N GLN A 12 5.14 -17.69 -2.08
CA GLN A 12 3.92 -18.22 -1.48
C GLN A 12 3.06 -17.12 -0.86
N PHE A 13 3.69 -16.18 -0.17
CA PHE A 13 2.99 -15.03 0.42
C PHE A 13 2.26 -14.21 -0.67
N ILE A 14 2.94 -13.89 -1.76
CA ILE A 14 2.34 -13.15 -2.86
C ILE A 14 1.23 -13.96 -3.54
N GLY A 15 1.46 -15.25 -3.77
CA GLY A 15 0.49 -16.13 -4.43
C GLY A 15 -0.77 -16.36 -3.60
N ASN A 16 -0.64 -16.44 -2.28
CA ASN A 16 -1.74 -16.69 -1.35
C ASN A 16 -2.38 -15.42 -0.81
N ALA A 17 -1.75 -14.27 -1.01
CA ALA A 17 -2.29 -13.00 -0.53
C ALA A 17 -3.63 -12.69 -1.20
N GLU A 18 -4.57 -12.21 -0.40
CA GLU A 18 -5.87 -11.77 -0.89
C GLU A 18 -5.67 -10.56 -1.83
N LYS A 19 -6.21 -10.67 -3.03
CA LYS A 19 -6.12 -9.60 -4.01
C LYS A 19 -7.23 -8.60 -3.79
N LYS A 20 -6.86 -7.34 -3.62
CA LYS A 20 -7.79 -6.24 -3.31
C LYS A 20 -7.59 -5.08 -4.27
N THR A 21 -8.68 -4.40 -4.58
CA THR A 21 -8.65 -3.12 -5.26
C THR A 21 -8.99 -2.04 -4.24
N ALA A 22 -7.97 -1.49 -3.61
CA ALA A 22 -8.15 -0.46 -2.60
C ALA A 22 -8.62 0.84 -3.26
N VAL A 23 -9.70 1.39 -2.73
CA VAL A 23 -10.29 2.63 -3.24
C VAL A 23 -10.57 3.60 -2.09
N LYS A 24 -10.60 4.88 -2.44
CA LYS A 24 -11.16 5.95 -1.63
C LYS A 24 -12.34 6.53 -2.37
N VAL A 25 -13.52 6.47 -1.78
CA VAL A 25 -14.75 6.99 -2.38
C VAL A 25 -15.25 8.17 -1.57
N THR A 26 -15.41 9.30 -2.24
CA THR A 26 -16.08 10.48 -1.68
C THR A 26 -17.47 10.55 -2.28
N PHE A 27 -18.50 10.66 -1.46
CA PHE A 27 -19.88 10.60 -1.95
C PHE A 27 -20.74 11.70 -1.33
N GLU A 28 -21.82 12.02 -2.01
CA GLU A 28 -22.87 12.91 -1.52
C GLU A 28 -24.00 12.10 -0.88
N GLY A 29 -24.79 12.73 -0.01
CA GLY A 29 -25.94 12.11 0.60
C GLY A 29 -25.60 11.19 1.76
N GLU A 30 -26.48 10.23 2.01
CA GLU A 30 -26.35 9.28 3.13
C GLU A 30 -26.34 7.85 2.61
N LEU A 31 -25.50 7.03 3.24
CA LEU A 31 -25.51 5.59 3.05
C LEU A 31 -26.52 4.95 3.99
N ALA A 32 -27.45 4.21 3.42
CA ALA A 32 -28.37 3.39 4.18
C ALA A 32 -27.81 1.98 4.38
N GLY A 33 -28.06 1.39 5.55
CA GLY A 33 -27.71 0.01 5.85
C GLY A 33 -26.35 -0.16 6.53
N ALA A 34 -26.06 -1.41 6.88
CA ALA A 34 -24.83 -1.79 7.54
C ALA A 34 -23.68 -1.91 6.54
N LYS A 35 -22.50 -1.47 6.94
CA LYS A 35 -21.28 -1.64 6.16
C LYS A 35 -20.42 -2.76 6.77
N PRO A 36 -19.64 -3.48 5.95
CA PRO A 36 -18.66 -4.44 6.47
C PRO A 36 -17.63 -3.77 7.36
N GLU A 37 -17.10 -4.50 8.34
CA GLU A 37 -16.02 -4.00 9.21
C GLU A 37 -14.76 -3.63 8.44
N SER A 38 -14.51 -4.29 7.31
CA SER A 38 -13.37 -4.00 6.43
C SER A 38 -13.47 -2.65 5.73
N VAL A 39 -14.65 -2.01 5.72
CA VAL A 39 -14.85 -0.69 5.11
C VAL A 39 -14.83 0.37 6.20
N ILE A 40 -13.96 1.36 6.05
CA ILE A 40 -13.87 2.49 6.97
C ILE A 40 -14.66 3.65 6.38
N GLN A 41 -15.58 4.19 7.16
CA GLN A 41 -16.32 5.40 6.80
C GLN A 41 -15.93 6.56 7.72
N LEU A 42 -15.49 7.65 7.12
CA LEU A 42 -15.20 8.91 7.80
C LEU A 42 -16.02 10.00 7.12
N GLY A 43 -17.13 10.37 7.75
CA GLY A 43 -18.09 11.30 7.13
C GLY A 43 -18.59 10.76 5.80
N ASN A 44 -18.38 11.51 4.74
CA ASN A 44 -18.77 11.14 3.38
C ASN A 44 -17.62 10.52 2.57
N VAL A 45 -16.67 9.87 3.26
CA VAL A 45 -15.54 9.20 2.63
C VAL A 45 -15.49 7.73 3.07
N LEU A 46 -15.36 6.84 2.11
CA LEU A 46 -15.20 5.40 2.31
C LEU A 46 -13.79 4.97 1.90
N PHE A 47 -13.18 4.08 2.69
CA PHE A 47 -11.90 3.45 2.39
C PHE A 47 -12.06 1.94 2.47
N GLY A 48 -11.59 1.23 1.49
CA GLY A 48 -11.59 -0.23 1.50
C GLY A 48 -11.47 -0.83 0.11
N ASP A 49 -11.75 -2.14 0.05
CA ASP A 49 -11.76 -2.88 -1.20
C ASP A 49 -13.01 -2.53 -2.02
N TRP A 50 -12.83 -2.30 -3.31
CA TRP A 50 -13.93 -2.00 -4.22
C TRP A 50 -15.03 -3.04 -4.20
N ALA A 51 -14.68 -4.32 -4.08
CA ALA A 51 -15.68 -5.39 -4.01
C ALA A 51 -16.63 -5.26 -2.80
N ALA A 52 -16.14 -4.68 -1.69
CA ALA A 52 -16.95 -4.42 -0.51
C ALA A 52 -17.69 -3.08 -0.59
N ILE A 53 -17.13 -2.10 -1.25
CA ILE A 53 -17.69 -0.73 -1.33
C ILE A 53 -18.75 -0.61 -2.44
N ALA A 54 -18.52 -1.23 -3.61
CA ALA A 54 -19.44 -1.08 -4.75
C ALA A 54 -20.91 -1.38 -4.41
N PRO A 55 -21.24 -2.45 -3.67
CA PRO A 55 -22.61 -2.71 -3.27
C PRO A 55 -23.21 -1.63 -2.37
N LEU A 56 -22.39 -0.95 -1.56
CA LEU A 56 -22.88 0.13 -0.69
C LEU A 56 -23.31 1.35 -1.47
N LEU A 57 -22.65 1.65 -2.57
CA LEU A 57 -22.98 2.80 -3.42
C LEU A 57 -24.32 2.66 -4.12
N ALA A 58 -24.80 1.43 -4.31
CA ALA A 58 -26.14 1.18 -4.85
C ALA A 58 -27.26 1.66 -3.90
N ASN A 59 -26.95 1.87 -2.62
CA ASN A 59 -27.89 2.32 -1.59
C ASN A 59 -27.86 3.84 -1.37
N LEU A 60 -27.11 4.58 -2.17
CA LEU A 60 -27.15 6.04 -2.12
C LEU A 60 -28.52 6.57 -2.55
N THR A 61 -28.90 7.69 -1.95
CA THR A 61 -30.14 8.39 -2.35
C THR A 61 -30.07 8.82 -3.81
N GLU A 62 -31.23 8.87 -4.48
CA GLU A 62 -31.30 9.26 -5.89
C GLU A 62 -30.67 10.63 -6.14
N ASN A 63 -30.02 10.79 -7.29
CA ASN A 63 -29.34 12.01 -7.73
C ASN A 63 -28.13 12.43 -6.87
N THR A 64 -27.50 11.48 -6.20
CA THR A 64 -26.24 11.72 -5.51
C THR A 64 -25.06 11.21 -6.34
N ASP A 65 -23.98 11.96 -6.31
CA ASP A 65 -22.74 11.60 -7.01
C ASP A 65 -21.68 11.06 -6.05
N TYR A 66 -20.73 10.35 -6.62
CA TYR A 66 -19.54 9.93 -5.91
C TYR A 66 -18.32 9.95 -6.83
N VAL A 67 -17.14 10.08 -6.23
CA VAL A 67 -15.86 10.04 -6.94
C VAL A 67 -15.01 8.92 -6.34
N VAL A 68 -14.43 8.10 -7.19
CA VAL A 68 -13.56 7.00 -6.80
C VAL A 68 -12.12 7.36 -7.12
N ALA A 69 -11.25 7.32 -6.11
CA ALA A 69 -9.81 7.38 -6.29
C ALA A 69 -9.21 5.99 -6.08
N GLN A 70 -8.38 5.54 -7.00
CA GLN A 70 -7.70 4.26 -6.91
C GLN A 70 -6.27 4.37 -7.44
N ASP A 71 -5.40 3.47 -7.02
CA ASP A 71 -4.00 3.44 -7.42
C ASP A 71 -3.59 2.09 -8.04
N GLY A 72 -4.24 1.02 -7.64
CA GLY A 72 -3.98 -0.31 -8.17
C GLY A 72 -5.26 -1.09 -8.40
N ARG A 73 -5.10 -2.30 -8.92
CA ARG A 73 -6.20 -3.23 -9.11
C ARG A 73 -5.73 -4.64 -8.81
N ASN A 74 -6.54 -5.38 -8.05
CA ASN A 74 -6.22 -6.76 -7.64
C ASN A 74 -4.79 -6.88 -7.08
N SER A 75 -4.41 -5.91 -6.25
CA SER A 75 -3.07 -5.88 -5.65
C SER A 75 -2.99 -6.90 -4.52
N ALA A 76 -1.91 -7.69 -4.52
CA ALA A 76 -1.66 -8.71 -3.52
C ALA A 76 -0.77 -8.23 -2.37
N VAL A 77 0.03 -7.20 -2.60
CA VAL A 77 1.00 -6.70 -1.62
C VAL A 77 0.82 -5.19 -1.51
N PRO A 78 0.48 -4.68 -0.32
CA PRO A 78 0.36 -3.24 -0.12
C PRO A 78 1.72 -2.53 -0.17
N LEU A 79 1.68 -1.22 -0.19
CA LEU A 79 2.87 -0.40 0.01
C LEU A 79 3.26 -0.37 1.49
N LEU A 80 4.55 -0.13 1.73
CA LEU A 80 5.09 0.02 3.08
C LEU A 80 4.48 1.24 3.78
N ASP A 81 4.09 1.06 5.03
CA ASP A 81 3.74 2.18 5.90
C ASP A 81 5.03 2.90 6.32
N LYS A 82 5.19 4.13 5.85
CA LYS A 82 6.43 4.91 6.01
C LYS A 82 6.43 5.87 7.19
N ARG A 83 5.31 5.99 7.91
CA ARG A 83 5.10 7.07 8.89
C ARG A 83 6.12 7.10 10.02
N GLU A 84 6.58 5.92 10.46
CA GLU A 84 7.48 5.78 11.62
C GLU A 84 8.90 5.34 11.25
N ILE A 85 9.25 5.40 9.97
CA ILE A 85 10.58 4.97 9.51
C ILE A 85 11.58 6.10 9.72
N ASN A 86 12.68 5.82 10.44
CA ASN A 86 13.74 6.78 10.68
C ASN A 86 14.69 6.89 9.46
N ALA A 87 14.16 7.37 8.36
CA ALA A 87 14.89 7.58 7.11
C ALA A 87 14.27 8.73 6.33
N ARG A 88 15.01 9.29 5.38
CA ARG A 88 14.48 10.26 4.43
C ARG A 88 13.96 9.51 3.22
N ILE A 89 12.67 9.59 2.98
CA ILE A 89 12.02 8.95 1.83
C ILE A 89 11.30 10.03 1.04
N GLU A 90 11.81 10.29 -0.16
CA GLU A 90 11.25 11.33 -1.02
C GLU A 90 9.94 10.89 -1.67
N PRO A 91 9.04 11.85 -1.98
CA PRO A 91 7.81 11.53 -2.72
C PRO A 91 8.13 10.87 -4.07
N GLY A 92 7.28 9.93 -4.48
CA GLY A 92 7.46 9.20 -5.73
C GLY A 92 8.30 7.94 -5.63
N ALA A 93 8.86 7.63 -4.46
CA ALA A 93 9.44 6.33 -4.21
C ALA A 93 8.32 5.29 -4.01
N VAL A 94 8.42 4.15 -4.69
CA VAL A 94 7.47 3.04 -4.57
C VAL A 94 8.13 1.93 -3.78
N ILE A 95 7.68 1.72 -2.56
CA ILE A 95 8.26 0.75 -1.63
C ILE A 95 7.15 -0.22 -1.21
N ARG A 96 7.33 -1.49 -1.48
CA ARG A 96 6.36 -2.51 -1.11
C ARG A 96 6.51 -2.92 0.35
N ASP A 97 5.49 -3.55 0.88
CA ASP A 97 5.48 -4.05 2.26
C ASP A 97 6.66 -5.01 2.54
N GLN A 98 7.02 -5.15 3.80
CA GLN A 98 8.12 -6.00 4.28
C GLN A 98 9.51 -5.60 3.76
N VAL A 99 9.69 -4.35 3.37
CA VAL A 99 11.01 -3.78 3.12
C VAL A 99 11.56 -3.20 4.42
N GLU A 100 12.81 -3.50 4.73
CA GLU A 100 13.49 -2.95 5.89
C GLU A 100 14.43 -1.82 5.48
N ILE A 101 14.29 -0.68 6.13
CA ILE A 101 15.08 0.51 5.83
C ILE A 101 15.84 0.92 7.10
N GLY A 102 17.15 0.87 7.03
CA GLY A 102 18.02 1.23 8.14
C GLY A 102 17.96 2.72 8.47
N ALA A 103 18.37 3.03 9.71
CA ALA A 103 18.33 4.41 10.21
C ALA A 103 19.15 5.35 9.34
N ASN A 104 18.63 6.57 9.13
CA ASN A 104 19.29 7.63 8.36
C ASN A 104 19.56 7.28 6.88
N ALA A 105 18.95 6.23 6.36
CA ALA A 105 18.97 5.96 4.92
C ALA A 105 18.25 7.06 4.15
N VAL A 106 18.58 7.20 2.88
CA VAL A 106 17.97 8.17 1.97
C VAL A 106 17.43 7.43 0.75
N ILE A 107 16.14 7.49 0.54
CA ILE A 107 15.48 6.91 -0.63
C ILE A 107 14.99 8.05 -1.50
N MET A 108 15.54 8.15 -2.71
CA MET A 108 15.21 9.25 -3.61
C MET A 108 13.94 8.96 -4.42
N MET A 109 13.41 10.02 -5.02
CA MET A 109 12.20 9.93 -5.84
C MET A 109 12.38 8.97 -7.01
N GLY A 110 11.34 8.20 -7.32
CA GLY A 110 11.35 7.24 -8.44
C GLY A 110 12.09 5.94 -8.15
N ALA A 111 12.62 5.75 -6.96
CA ALA A 111 13.15 4.44 -6.57
C ALA A 111 12.00 3.43 -6.44
N VAL A 112 12.24 2.20 -6.88
CA VAL A 112 11.29 1.10 -6.79
C VAL A 112 11.91 -0.02 -5.99
N ILE A 113 11.30 -0.36 -4.86
CA ILE A 113 11.85 -1.34 -3.92
C ILE A 113 10.82 -2.43 -3.67
N ASN A 114 11.16 -3.65 -4.06
CA ASN A 114 10.24 -4.78 -3.97
C ASN A 114 10.28 -5.43 -2.58
N ILE A 115 9.27 -6.25 -2.30
CA ILE A 115 9.05 -6.94 -1.04
C ILE A 115 10.31 -7.66 -0.54
N GLY A 116 10.59 -7.54 0.74
CA GLY A 116 11.67 -8.27 1.40
C GLY A 116 13.06 -7.71 1.17
N ALA A 117 13.21 -6.58 0.47
CA ALA A 117 14.50 -5.92 0.35
C ALA A 117 14.95 -5.32 1.68
N GLU A 118 16.24 -5.26 1.87
CA GLU A 118 16.88 -4.65 3.04
C GLU A 118 17.83 -3.55 2.62
N ILE A 119 17.71 -2.40 3.24
CA ILE A 119 18.57 -1.24 2.97
C ILE A 119 19.30 -0.90 4.26
N GLY A 120 20.63 -0.92 4.21
CA GLY A 120 21.49 -0.62 5.37
C GLY A 120 21.35 0.82 5.85
N ALA A 121 21.76 1.05 7.10
CA ALA A 121 21.74 2.37 7.70
C ALA A 121 22.64 3.35 6.93
N GLY A 122 22.22 4.58 6.78
CA GLY A 122 22.98 5.63 6.11
C GLY A 122 23.12 5.48 4.59
N THR A 123 22.58 4.43 4.01
CA THR A 123 22.67 4.16 2.57
C THR A 123 21.79 5.08 1.76
N MET A 124 22.28 5.53 0.61
CA MET A 124 21.48 6.28 -0.36
C MET A 124 21.05 5.37 -1.50
N ILE A 125 19.74 5.31 -1.75
CA ILE A 125 19.16 4.70 -2.94
C ILE A 125 18.78 5.83 -3.88
N ASP A 126 19.47 5.91 -5.01
CA ASP A 126 19.35 7.04 -5.93
C ASP A 126 18.04 7.01 -6.73
N MET A 127 17.78 8.12 -7.42
CA MET A 127 16.60 8.29 -8.27
C MET A 127 16.52 7.19 -9.33
N GLY A 128 15.34 6.58 -9.48
CA GLY A 128 15.10 5.58 -10.49
C GLY A 128 15.77 4.23 -10.24
N ALA A 129 16.40 4.03 -9.10
CA ALA A 129 16.97 2.72 -8.74
C ALA A 129 15.85 1.69 -8.56
N ILE A 130 16.09 0.48 -9.01
CA ILE A 130 15.13 -0.62 -8.91
C ILE A 130 15.78 -1.75 -8.14
N LEU A 131 15.21 -2.08 -6.98
CA LEU A 131 15.64 -3.20 -6.15
C LEU A 131 14.64 -4.34 -6.26
N GLY A 132 15.12 -5.50 -6.68
CA GLY A 132 14.31 -6.71 -6.74
C GLY A 132 13.93 -7.24 -5.36
N GLY A 133 13.06 -8.23 -5.33
CA GLY A 133 12.66 -8.89 -4.10
C GLY A 133 13.85 -9.44 -3.34
N ARG A 134 13.90 -9.21 -2.03
CA ARG A 134 14.98 -9.64 -1.13
C ARG A 134 16.37 -9.08 -1.44
N ALA A 135 16.48 -8.05 -2.26
CA ALA A 135 17.77 -7.39 -2.48
C ALA A 135 18.33 -6.87 -1.16
N ILE A 136 19.64 -6.99 -0.97
CA ILE A 136 20.33 -6.51 0.22
C ILE A 136 21.32 -5.44 -0.23
N VAL A 137 21.18 -4.25 0.33
CA VAL A 137 22.09 -3.14 0.10
C VAL A 137 22.75 -2.82 1.45
N GLY A 138 24.07 -2.92 1.51
CA GLY A 138 24.83 -2.61 2.71
C GLY A 138 24.89 -1.12 3.04
N GLU A 139 25.60 -0.79 4.11
CA GLU A 139 25.88 0.58 4.54
C GLU A 139 26.86 1.28 3.59
#